data_f882c5750e4954e44cbc800598524d43
#
_entry.id   f882c5750e4954e44cbc800598524d43
#
_cell.length_a   1.000
_cell.length_b   1.000
_cell.length_c   1.000
_cell.angle_alpha   90.00
_cell.angle_beta   90.00
_cell.angle_gamma   90.00
#
_symmetry.space_group_name_H-M   'P 1'
#
loop_
_entity.id
_entity.type
_entity.pdbx_description
1 polymer ?
#
loop_
_entity_poly.entity_id
_entity_poly.type
_entity_poly.pdbx_seq_one_letter_code
_entity_poly.pdbx_strand_id
1 'polypeptide(L)'
;MKKFKILTFAAILSFLLYSFTSVIIDQDEWKVPSKYETMKNPTDPKVDLNIGKSLYAKHCKSCHGKEGYGDGPKAKEQKGDLGDFSSEEYQAQSDGALFYKTSFGRDDMPEYTKKMPDDEDRWLIVNYMRTLAE
;
A
#
# COMPACT_ATOMS: atom_id res chain seq x y z
N MET A 1 19.95 -49.59 -22.56
CA MET A 1 20.65 -48.42 -21.96
C MET A 1 20.08 -47.06 -22.41
N LYS A 2 19.67 -46.85 -23.67
CA LYS A 2 19.09 -45.57 -24.10
C LYS A 2 17.74 -45.21 -23.42
N LYS A 3 16.85 -46.18 -23.19
CA LYS A 3 15.53 -45.97 -22.55
C LYS A 3 15.65 -45.56 -21.08
N PHE A 4 16.66 -46.09 -20.36
CA PHE A 4 16.91 -45.75 -18.96
C PHE A 4 17.40 -44.30 -18.79
N LYS A 5 18.23 -43.81 -19.72
CA LYS A 5 18.74 -42.43 -19.73
C LYS A 5 17.62 -41.40 -20.01
N ILE A 6 16.63 -41.77 -20.83
CA ILE A 6 15.47 -40.88 -21.14
C ILE A 6 14.55 -40.75 -19.91
N LEU A 7 14.32 -41.85 -19.19
CA LEU A 7 13.48 -41.84 -17.98
C LEU A 7 14.11 -41.01 -16.84
N THR A 8 15.44 -41.09 -16.66
CA THR A 8 16.14 -40.29 -15.65
C THR A 8 16.16 -38.81 -16.01
N PHE A 9 16.27 -38.45 -17.29
CA PHE A 9 16.27 -37.06 -17.74
C PHE A 9 14.86 -36.42 -17.59
N ALA A 10 13.80 -37.18 -17.88
CA ALA A 10 12.42 -36.70 -17.69
C ALA A 10 12.09 -36.50 -16.20
N ALA A 11 12.58 -37.36 -15.31
CA ALA A 11 12.38 -37.23 -13.87
C ALA A 11 13.12 -36.00 -13.29
N ILE A 12 14.31 -35.68 -13.76
CA ILE A 12 15.09 -34.51 -13.34
C ILE A 12 14.42 -33.21 -13.85
N LEU A 13 13.91 -33.22 -15.09
CA LEU A 13 13.22 -32.07 -15.67
C LEU A 13 11.90 -31.76 -14.94
N SER A 14 11.13 -32.78 -14.54
CA SER A 14 9.91 -32.60 -13.76
C SER A 14 10.20 -32.11 -12.34
N PHE A 15 11.32 -32.51 -11.74
CA PHE A 15 11.72 -32.03 -10.41
C PHE A 15 12.16 -30.56 -10.44
N LEU A 16 12.81 -30.11 -11.51
CA LEU A 16 13.20 -28.71 -11.70
C LEU A 16 11.99 -27.79 -11.93
N LEU A 17 10.93 -28.30 -12.56
CA LEU A 17 9.69 -27.52 -12.75
C LEU A 17 8.84 -27.39 -11.46
N TYR A 18 9.01 -28.31 -10.51
CA TYR A 18 8.28 -28.27 -9.24
C TYR A 18 8.91 -27.31 -8.21
N SER A 19 10.14 -26.84 -8.44
CA SER A 19 10.87 -25.96 -7.51
C SER A 19 10.51 -24.47 -7.65
N PHE A 20 9.63 -24.10 -8.59
CA PHE A 20 9.06 -22.74 -8.68
C PHE A 20 7.73 -22.62 -7.94
N THR A 21 7.64 -23.15 -6.71
CA THR A 21 6.63 -22.68 -5.78
C THR A 21 7.06 -21.29 -5.34
N SER A 22 6.42 -20.27 -5.90
CA SER A 22 6.53 -18.91 -5.41
C SER A 22 6.24 -18.94 -3.91
N VAL A 23 7.23 -18.62 -3.10
CA VAL A 23 7.00 -18.25 -1.70
C VAL A 23 6.22 -16.94 -1.79
N ILE A 24 4.88 -17.04 -1.76
CA ILE A 24 4.03 -15.90 -1.48
C ILE A 24 4.39 -15.57 -0.03
N ILE A 25 5.19 -14.54 0.15
CA ILE A 25 5.36 -13.92 1.47
C ILE A 25 3.95 -13.38 1.76
N ASP A 26 3.25 -14.07 2.63
CA ASP A 26 1.99 -13.62 3.19
C ASP A 26 2.32 -12.36 4.01
N GLN A 27 2.33 -11.22 3.34
CA GLN A 27 2.34 -9.93 4.03
C GLN A 27 0.99 -9.86 4.72
N ASP A 28 1.01 -9.80 6.04
CA ASP A 28 -0.18 -9.72 6.88
C ASP A 28 -1.11 -8.62 6.35
N GLU A 29 -2.16 -9.06 5.64
CA GLU A 29 -3.08 -8.17 4.94
C GLU A 29 -3.68 -7.16 5.93
N TRP A 30 -3.59 -5.87 5.60
CA TRP A 30 -4.17 -4.83 6.45
C TRP A 30 -5.69 -4.89 6.40
N LYS A 31 -6.29 -5.62 7.34
CA LYS A 31 -7.75 -5.82 7.41
C LYS A 31 -8.47 -4.52 7.70
N VAL A 32 -9.23 -4.08 6.72
CA VAL A 32 -10.10 -2.90 6.82
C VAL A 32 -11.51 -3.36 7.21
N PRO A 33 -12.15 -2.77 8.25
CA PRO A 33 -13.52 -3.12 8.58
C PRO A 33 -14.48 -2.79 7.43
N SER A 34 -15.45 -3.67 7.17
CA SER A 34 -16.37 -3.56 6.02
C SER A 34 -17.10 -2.21 5.91
N LYS A 35 -17.38 -1.55 7.05
CA LYS A 35 -18.01 -0.22 7.05
C LYS A 35 -17.14 0.84 6.36
N TYR A 36 -15.80 0.70 6.40
CA TYR A 36 -14.89 1.61 5.72
C TYR A 36 -14.71 1.23 4.26
N GLU A 37 -14.70 -0.07 3.93
CA GLU A 37 -14.61 -0.51 2.52
C GLU A 37 -15.68 0.11 1.64
N THR A 38 -16.87 0.30 2.16
CA THR A 38 -18.02 0.87 1.44
C THR A 38 -18.21 2.37 1.66
N MET A 39 -17.39 2.98 2.52
CA MET A 39 -17.48 4.41 2.85
C MET A 39 -17.12 5.27 1.64
N LYS A 40 -17.96 6.23 1.34
CA LYS A 40 -17.72 7.19 0.26
C LYS A 40 -17.00 8.42 0.79
N ASN A 41 -16.07 8.90 -0.01
CA ASN A 41 -15.41 10.16 0.26
C ASN A 41 -16.44 11.31 0.14
N PRO A 42 -16.68 12.09 1.21
CA PRO A 42 -17.64 13.17 1.17
C PRO A 42 -17.10 14.45 0.52
N THR A 43 -15.79 14.52 0.26
CA THR A 43 -15.15 15.72 -0.28
C THR A 43 -15.03 15.63 -1.80
N ASP A 44 -15.00 16.78 -2.47
CA ASP A 44 -14.73 16.82 -3.91
C ASP A 44 -13.23 16.61 -4.17
N PRO A 45 -12.84 15.59 -4.96
CA PRO A 45 -11.43 15.30 -5.21
C PRO A 45 -10.68 16.41 -5.97
N LYS A 46 -11.39 17.39 -6.53
CA LYS A 46 -10.79 18.53 -7.26
C LYS A 46 -10.66 19.78 -6.43
N VAL A 47 -11.35 19.83 -5.30
CA VAL A 47 -11.33 20.99 -4.39
C VAL A 47 -10.28 20.75 -3.31
N ASP A 48 -9.60 21.82 -2.92
CA ASP A 48 -8.66 21.82 -1.79
C ASP A 48 -7.48 20.83 -1.87
N LEU A 49 -7.12 20.36 -3.08
CA LEU A 49 -5.93 19.51 -3.29
C LEU A 49 -4.66 20.09 -2.68
N ASN A 50 -4.53 21.42 -2.65
CA ASN A 50 -3.38 22.09 -2.03
C ASN A 50 -3.35 21.90 -0.51
N ILE A 51 -4.52 21.80 0.14
CA ILE A 51 -4.63 21.49 1.57
C ILE A 51 -4.18 20.04 1.78
N GLY A 52 -4.75 19.09 1.05
CA GLY A 52 -4.34 17.69 1.09
C GLY A 52 -2.84 17.49 0.86
N LYS A 53 -2.27 18.17 -0.13
CA LYS A 53 -0.83 18.19 -0.41
C LYS A 53 -0.01 18.71 0.76
N SER A 54 -0.47 19.79 1.38
CA SER A 54 0.22 20.41 2.52
C SER A 54 0.19 19.51 3.75
N LEU A 55 -0.97 18.87 4.02
CA LEU A 55 -1.13 17.90 5.09
C LEU A 55 -0.27 16.65 4.86
N TYR A 56 -0.24 16.13 3.63
CA TYR A 56 0.63 15.02 3.25
C TYR A 56 2.11 15.38 3.46
N ALA A 57 2.54 16.55 3.00
CA ALA A 57 3.91 17.01 3.16
C ALA A 57 4.32 17.12 4.63
N LYS A 58 3.40 17.54 5.48
CA LYS A 58 3.63 17.71 6.93
C LYS A 58 3.68 16.39 7.69
N HIS A 59 2.81 15.44 7.33
CA HIS A 59 2.54 14.27 8.16
C HIS A 59 2.99 12.93 7.56
N CYS A 60 3.07 12.80 6.22
CA CYS A 60 3.23 11.53 5.53
C CYS A 60 4.58 11.42 4.80
N LYS A 61 5.02 12.51 4.16
CA LYS A 61 6.18 12.57 3.28
C LYS A 61 7.48 12.05 3.91
N SER A 62 7.66 12.20 5.22
CA SER A 62 8.92 11.80 5.87
C SER A 62 9.18 10.29 5.78
N CYS A 63 8.13 9.48 5.70
CA CYS A 63 8.20 8.04 5.52
C CYS A 63 7.86 7.63 4.09
N HIS A 64 6.72 8.10 3.56
CA HIS A 64 6.21 7.67 2.26
C HIS A 64 6.86 8.34 1.04
N GLY A 65 7.70 9.36 1.24
CA GLY A 65 8.34 10.07 0.13
C GLY A 65 7.48 11.19 -0.45
N LYS A 66 8.07 11.97 -1.35
CA LYS A 66 7.39 13.11 -1.97
C LYS A 66 6.31 12.65 -2.95
N GLU A 67 6.62 11.60 -3.71
CA GLU A 67 5.77 11.03 -4.75
C GLU A 67 5.06 9.73 -4.28
N GLY A 68 5.21 9.35 -3.00
CA GLY A 68 4.53 8.21 -2.42
C GLY A 68 5.20 6.85 -2.66
N TYR A 69 6.45 6.81 -3.09
CA TYR A 69 7.18 5.56 -3.39
C TYR A 69 7.71 4.81 -2.14
N GLY A 70 7.41 5.27 -0.93
CA GLY A 70 7.96 4.68 0.29
C GLY A 70 9.44 4.99 0.50
N ASP A 71 9.97 6.01 -0.16
CA ASP A 71 11.38 6.40 -0.21
C ASP A 71 11.72 7.63 0.64
N GLY A 72 10.85 7.97 1.58
CA GLY A 72 11.08 9.11 2.47
C GLY A 72 12.34 8.94 3.33
N PRO A 73 12.90 10.05 3.84
CA PRO A 73 14.14 10.01 4.62
C PRO A 73 14.07 9.12 5.89
N LYS A 74 12.87 8.87 6.42
CA LYS A 74 12.64 7.96 7.54
C LYS A 74 12.20 6.55 7.13
N ALA A 75 12.12 6.25 5.84
CA ALA A 75 11.66 4.95 5.35
C ALA A 75 12.48 3.78 5.91
N LYS A 76 13.80 3.93 5.97
CA LYS A 76 14.72 2.90 6.46
C LYS A 76 14.60 2.61 7.96
N GLU A 77 13.95 3.47 8.71
CA GLU A 77 13.71 3.30 10.15
C GLU A 77 12.45 2.49 10.43
N GLN A 78 11.60 2.28 9.41
CA GLN A 78 10.34 1.58 9.53
C GLN A 78 10.54 0.07 9.31
N LYS A 79 9.76 -0.75 10.02
CA LYS A 79 9.88 -2.23 9.95
C LYS A 79 9.05 -2.85 8.85
N GLY A 80 8.03 -2.17 8.36
CA GLY A 80 7.10 -2.68 7.36
C GLY A 80 7.34 -2.10 5.97
N ASP A 81 6.63 -2.65 5.00
CA ASP A 81 6.52 -2.07 3.68
C ASP A 81 5.67 -0.79 3.76
N LEU A 82 6.23 0.31 3.25
CA LEU A 82 5.56 1.61 3.24
C LEU A 82 4.58 1.74 2.06
N GLY A 83 4.59 0.78 1.15
CA GLY A 83 3.80 0.78 -0.07
C GLY A 83 4.24 1.84 -1.08
N ASP A 84 3.84 1.59 -2.32
CA ASP A 84 3.99 2.53 -3.43
C ASP A 84 2.62 3.10 -3.78
N PHE A 85 2.39 4.37 -3.48
CA PHE A 85 1.11 5.03 -3.68
C PHE A 85 0.81 5.30 -5.16
N SER A 86 1.80 5.21 -6.05
CA SER A 86 1.60 5.33 -7.49
C SER A 86 1.10 4.02 -8.12
N SER A 87 1.31 2.89 -7.45
CA SER A 87 1.03 1.57 -7.98
C SER A 87 -0.46 1.33 -8.24
N GLU A 88 -0.76 0.52 -9.27
CA GLU A 88 -2.13 0.11 -9.58
C GLU A 88 -2.80 -0.60 -8.39
N GLU A 89 -2.06 -1.45 -7.68
CA GLU A 89 -2.55 -2.16 -6.49
C GLU A 89 -3.00 -1.19 -5.39
N TYR A 90 -2.19 -0.16 -5.11
CA TYR A 90 -2.55 0.86 -4.14
C TYR A 90 -3.79 1.64 -4.58
N GLN A 91 -3.82 2.06 -5.84
CA GLN A 91 -4.90 2.88 -6.40
C GLN A 91 -6.22 2.12 -6.59
N ALA A 92 -6.18 0.78 -6.62
CA ALA A 92 -7.38 -0.07 -6.68
C ALA A 92 -8.16 -0.14 -5.35
N GLN A 93 -7.55 0.25 -4.23
CA GLN A 93 -8.22 0.26 -2.93
C GLN A 93 -9.36 1.29 -2.90
N SER A 94 -10.40 1.05 -2.09
CA SER A 94 -11.47 2.04 -1.90
C SER A 94 -10.98 3.28 -1.16
N ASP A 95 -11.60 4.44 -1.41
CA ASP A 95 -11.28 5.67 -0.67
C ASP A 95 -11.48 5.49 0.84
N GLY A 96 -12.53 4.76 1.23
CA GLY A 96 -12.79 4.47 2.63
C GLY A 96 -11.72 3.57 3.27
N ALA A 97 -11.15 2.62 2.52
CA ALA A 97 -10.01 1.82 2.99
C ALA A 97 -8.78 2.70 3.20
N LEU A 98 -8.47 3.60 2.27
CA LEU A 98 -7.36 4.55 2.40
C LEU A 98 -7.59 5.51 3.57
N PHE A 99 -8.81 6.00 3.74
CA PHE A 99 -9.19 6.84 4.89
C PHE A 99 -9.00 6.11 6.23
N TYR A 100 -9.42 4.83 6.30
CA TYR A 100 -9.22 4.01 7.49
C TYR A 100 -7.74 3.85 7.83
N LYS A 101 -6.94 3.45 6.85
CA LYS A 101 -5.50 3.27 7.02
C LYS A 101 -4.80 4.56 7.46
N THR A 102 -5.16 5.69 6.83
CA THR A 102 -4.65 7.01 7.20
C THR A 102 -5.08 7.42 8.61
N SER A 103 -6.32 7.11 9.01
CA SER A 103 -6.85 7.53 10.31
C SER A 103 -6.27 6.75 11.48
N PHE A 104 -6.19 5.43 11.35
CA PHE A 104 -5.89 4.55 12.50
C PHE A 104 -4.46 4.02 12.53
N GLY A 105 -3.76 4.07 11.40
CA GLY A 105 -2.40 3.57 11.33
C GLY A 105 -2.28 2.06 11.57
N ARG A 106 -1.06 1.54 11.54
CA ARG A 106 -0.70 0.18 11.91
C ARG A 106 0.82 0.10 12.13
N ASP A 107 1.27 -0.70 13.05
CA ASP A 107 2.69 -0.91 13.35
C ASP A 107 3.44 0.42 13.58
N ASP A 108 4.39 0.75 12.73
CA ASP A 108 5.15 1.99 12.82
C ASP A 108 4.39 3.20 12.21
N MET A 109 3.30 2.98 11.48
CA MET A 109 2.44 4.05 10.98
C MET A 109 1.53 4.58 12.10
N PRO A 110 1.68 5.82 12.54
CA PRO A 110 0.95 6.34 13.69
C PRO A 110 -0.54 6.56 13.37
N GLU A 111 -1.36 6.54 14.42
CA GLU A 111 -2.74 7.02 14.39
C GLU A 111 -2.77 8.55 14.18
N TYR A 112 -3.65 9.00 13.29
CA TYR A 112 -3.78 10.43 12.97
C TYR A 112 -5.08 11.09 13.46
N THR A 113 -6.03 10.35 14.02
CA THR A 113 -7.29 10.91 14.55
C THR A 113 -7.08 12.00 15.60
N LYS A 114 -5.99 11.92 16.39
CA LYS A 114 -5.64 12.94 17.37
C LYS A 114 -4.84 14.11 16.79
N LYS A 115 -4.01 13.85 15.78
CA LYS A 115 -3.16 14.88 15.16
C LYS A 115 -3.91 15.70 14.11
N MET A 116 -4.90 15.08 13.50
CA MET A 116 -5.83 15.66 12.53
C MET A 116 -7.25 15.22 12.93
N PRO A 117 -7.85 15.87 13.94
CA PRO A 117 -9.15 15.47 14.48
C PRO A 117 -10.30 15.66 13.47
N ASP A 118 -10.13 16.58 12.53
CA ASP A 118 -11.09 16.77 11.46
C ASP A 118 -11.00 15.63 10.44
N ASP A 119 -12.15 14.97 10.20
CA ASP A 119 -12.24 13.91 9.20
C ASP A 119 -11.97 14.45 7.79
N GLU A 120 -12.38 15.70 7.52
CA GLU A 120 -12.18 16.36 6.23
C GLU A 120 -10.69 16.44 5.88
N ASP A 121 -9.83 16.85 6.81
CA ASP A 121 -8.37 16.89 6.60
C ASP A 121 -7.82 15.53 6.13
N ARG A 122 -8.28 14.43 6.72
CA ARG A 122 -7.84 13.08 6.35
C ARG A 122 -8.39 12.64 5.00
N TRP A 123 -9.62 13.06 4.65
CA TRP A 123 -10.19 12.86 3.31
C TRP A 123 -9.43 13.65 2.24
N LEU A 124 -9.02 14.88 2.53
CA LEU A 124 -8.22 15.68 1.61
C LEU A 124 -6.84 15.06 1.36
N ILE A 125 -6.24 14.38 2.35
CA ILE A 125 -5.03 13.58 2.15
C ILE A 125 -5.31 12.42 1.18
N VAL A 126 -6.45 11.70 1.31
CA VAL A 126 -6.83 10.62 0.38
C VAL A 126 -6.95 11.17 -1.04
N ASN A 127 -7.61 12.32 -1.23
CA ASN A 127 -7.69 12.99 -2.53
C ASN A 127 -6.30 13.28 -3.12
N TYR A 128 -5.39 13.79 -2.30
CA TYR A 128 -4.03 14.04 -2.77
C TYR A 128 -3.28 12.76 -3.14
N MET A 129 -3.39 11.68 -2.33
CA MET A 129 -2.77 10.38 -2.64
C MET A 129 -3.29 9.80 -3.96
N ARG A 130 -4.55 10.07 -4.35
CA ARG A 130 -5.09 9.71 -5.67
C ARG A 130 -4.37 10.41 -6.82
N THR A 131 -3.81 11.59 -6.60
CA THR A 131 -3.06 12.32 -7.63
C THR A 131 -1.64 11.80 -7.83
N LEU A 132 -1.20 10.84 -7.01
CA LEU A 132 0.12 10.22 -7.12
C LEU A 132 0.12 9.00 -8.05
N ALA A 133 -1.03 8.62 -8.62
CA ALA A 133 -1.10 7.60 -9.68
C ALA A 133 -0.26 7.99 -10.89
N GLU A 134 0.49 7.03 -11.46
CA GLU A 134 1.23 7.20 -12.72
C GLU A 134 0.31 7.16 -13.94
#